data_3ddf22172ffac12a99e2ef0028523b99
#
_entry.id   3ddf22172ffac12a99e2ef0028523b99
#
_cell.length_a   1.000
_cell.length_b   1.000
_cell.length_c   1.000
_cell.angle_alpha   90.00
_cell.angle_beta   90.00
_cell.angle_gamma   90.00
#
_symmetry.space_group_name_H-M   'P 1'
#
loop_
_entity.id
_entity.type
_entity.pdbx_description
1 polymer ?
#
loop_
_entity_poly.entity_id
_entity_poly.type
_entity_poly.pdbx_seq_one_letter_code
_entity_poly.pdbx_strand_id
1 'polypeptide(L)'
;MTKMFLQFFLIAAFYNAAGQQTAEPAPVICHAELSDAFTQILQNPDRQLRRLPTSNIEVSYTNFPDVAKIAFEQAVSIWEEILITKLPIKINAKWESIDGTTLAFSGASRIYRNTDNLPYNDVWYVASLAEAIGGRDLNNGDFDINVTLNSNINWSFSTSGAAFSGRFDLITVVLHEIAHGLGFSSSMKLINDDTEGQWGQSGFPFIYDVFLLNNDEKGLTSSLDFVNPSTEIRNELISDNLFFTVSNIKFSDSPPKIFCPNPFKSGASISHLDESTYPNGTIHSLMSPSIRAAEVNHVPGELILSMLNQMGWPVNNLENAQVLATDKSELEVLVYPNPSLSQIAVAVPIGLRSQSTHIKLLSTTGKVVLDQSKDTIEEATFYLPLDEFPAGVYILSFQSDLKTFTRRIVKY
;
A
#
# COMPACT_ATOMS: atom_id res chain seq x y z
N MET A 1 -32.62 68.92 -31.00
CA MET A 1 -32.88 68.27 -29.69
C MET A 1 -32.66 66.80 -29.81
N THR A 2 -31.43 66.33 -29.54
CA THR A 2 -31.03 64.96 -29.65
C THR A 2 -30.90 64.38 -28.21
N LYS A 3 -31.79 63.47 -27.84
CA LYS A 3 -31.78 62.80 -26.55
C LYS A 3 -30.73 61.69 -26.59
N MET A 4 -29.67 61.86 -25.85
CA MET A 4 -28.65 60.86 -25.57
C MET A 4 -29.15 59.89 -24.49
N PHE A 5 -29.43 58.65 -24.84
CA PHE A 5 -29.74 57.57 -23.89
C PHE A 5 -28.43 57.06 -23.31
N LEU A 6 -28.20 57.32 -22.01
CA LEU A 6 -27.10 56.74 -21.26
C LEU A 6 -27.53 55.36 -20.80
N GLN A 7 -27.03 54.32 -21.48
CA GLN A 7 -27.17 52.92 -21.00
C GLN A 7 -26.17 52.67 -19.86
N PHE A 8 -26.69 52.56 -18.65
CA PHE A 8 -25.95 52.01 -17.52
C PHE A 8 -25.80 50.51 -17.72
N PHE A 9 -24.60 50.04 -18.09
CA PHE A 9 -24.23 48.64 -17.95
C PHE A 9 -24.01 48.38 -16.44
N LEU A 10 -24.97 47.68 -15.84
CA LEU A 10 -24.80 47.04 -14.54
C LEU A 10 -23.85 45.86 -14.74
N ILE A 11 -22.58 46.01 -14.41
CA ILE A 11 -21.65 44.89 -14.23
C ILE A 11 -22.10 44.21 -12.95
N ALA A 12 -22.95 43.20 -13.07
CA ALA A 12 -23.19 42.25 -11.99
C ALA A 12 -21.89 41.49 -11.78
N ALA A 13 -21.12 41.89 -10.79
CA ALA A 13 -20.05 41.03 -10.27
C ALA A 13 -20.71 39.79 -9.70
N PHE A 14 -20.70 38.71 -10.49
CA PHE A 14 -20.98 37.37 -9.96
C PHE A 14 -19.86 37.06 -8.98
N TYR A 15 -20.03 37.36 -7.72
CA TYR A 15 -19.37 36.65 -6.65
C TYR A 15 -19.85 35.20 -6.75
N ASN A 16 -19.10 34.37 -7.43
CA ASN A 16 -19.18 32.93 -7.24
C ASN A 16 -18.78 32.72 -5.78
N ALA A 17 -19.77 32.57 -4.90
CA ALA A 17 -19.56 31.83 -3.69
C ALA A 17 -18.91 30.52 -4.12
N ALA A 18 -17.70 30.25 -3.65
CA ALA A 18 -17.01 29.01 -3.95
C ALA A 18 -17.82 27.88 -3.33
N GLY A 19 -18.85 27.42 -4.07
CA GLY A 19 -19.71 26.33 -3.65
C GLY A 19 -18.91 25.03 -3.70
N GLN A 20 -19.26 24.11 -2.84
CA GLN A 20 -18.77 22.72 -2.85
C GLN A 20 -18.70 22.21 -4.30
N GLN A 21 -17.54 21.73 -4.70
CA GLN A 21 -17.34 21.12 -6.03
C GLN A 21 -16.96 19.66 -5.87
N THR A 22 -17.38 18.84 -6.85
CA THR A 22 -17.10 17.40 -6.87
C THR A 22 -16.66 16.98 -8.27
N ALA A 23 -15.82 15.94 -8.33
CA ALA A 23 -15.38 15.27 -9.56
C ALA A 23 -15.08 13.79 -9.28
N GLU A 24 -14.88 13.01 -10.34
CA GLU A 24 -14.46 11.61 -10.28
C GLU A 24 -12.97 11.55 -10.67
N PRO A 25 -12.08 11.04 -9.80
CA PRO A 25 -10.67 10.88 -10.12
C PRO A 25 -10.41 9.62 -10.95
N ALA A 26 -9.28 9.58 -11.65
CA ALA A 26 -8.80 8.34 -12.26
C ALA A 26 -8.31 7.37 -11.18
N PRO A 27 -8.51 6.04 -11.36
CA PRO A 27 -8.01 5.03 -10.43
C PRO A 27 -6.48 4.89 -10.57
N VAL A 28 -5.85 4.42 -9.49
CA VAL A 28 -4.46 3.96 -9.47
C VAL A 28 -4.42 2.48 -9.76
N ILE A 29 -3.35 2.01 -10.41
CA ILE A 29 -3.21 0.63 -10.87
C ILE A 29 -2.08 -0.06 -10.12
N CYS A 30 -2.39 -1.21 -9.50
CA CYS A 30 -1.44 -2.10 -8.87
C CYS A 30 -1.01 -3.21 -9.85
N HIS A 31 0.28 -3.37 -10.04
CA HIS A 31 0.85 -4.33 -10.96
C HIS A 31 1.47 -5.54 -10.25
N ALA A 32 1.33 -6.72 -10.88
CA ALA A 32 2.03 -7.91 -10.45
C ALA A 32 3.48 -7.91 -10.94
N GLU A 33 4.41 -8.28 -10.06
CA GLU A 33 5.73 -8.77 -10.43
C GLU A 33 5.79 -10.29 -10.16
N LEU A 34 6.06 -11.07 -11.20
CA LEU A 34 5.89 -12.53 -11.15
C LEU A 34 6.99 -13.27 -10.38
N SER A 35 8.08 -12.59 -10.02
CA SER A 35 9.12 -13.17 -9.15
C SER A 35 8.61 -13.33 -7.71
N ASP A 36 9.01 -14.43 -7.05
CA ASP A 36 8.70 -14.66 -5.64
C ASP A 36 9.59 -13.79 -4.74
N ALA A 37 9.00 -13.11 -3.76
CA ALA A 37 9.73 -12.32 -2.76
C ALA A 37 9.99 -13.07 -1.45
N PHE A 38 9.11 -14.00 -1.05
CA PHE A 38 9.15 -14.74 0.23
C PHE A 38 9.38 -13.82 1.43
N THR A 39 8.61 -12.76 1.51
CA THR A 39 8.66 -11.81 2.61
C THR A 39 7.42 -11.93 3.48
N GLN A 40 7.56 -11.60 4.76
CA GLN A 40 6.47 -11.70 5.70
C GLN A 40 6.58 -10.61 6.75
N ILE A 41 5.70 -9.61 6.66
CA ILE A 41 5.60 -8.50 7.61
C ILE A 41 4.20 -8.54 8.20
N LEU A 42 4.10 -8.91 9.46
CA LEU A 42 2.82 -9.12 10.14
C LEU A 42 2.70 -8.19 11.35
N GLN A 43 1.49 -7.85 11.70
CA GLN A 43 1.22 -7.18 12.97
C GLN A 43 1.60 -8.06 14.15
N ASN A 44 2.09 -7.44 15.23
CA ASN A 44 2.33 -8.15 16.48
C ASN A 44 0.99 -8.70 17.03
N PRO A 45 0.86 -10.02 17.26
CA PRO A 45 -0.36 -10.63 17.80
C PRO A 45 -0.83 -10.04 19.13
N ASP A 46 0.10 -9.65 20.00
CA ASP A 46 -0.21 -9.04 21.31
C ASP A 46 -0.89 -7.65 21.16
N ARG A 47 -0.77 -7.05 19.98
CA ARG A 47 -1.34 -5.75 19.66
C ARG A 47 -2.79 -5.86 19.15
N GLN A 48 -3.10 -6.89 18.36
CA GLN A 48 -4.46 -7.17 17.87
C GLN A 48 -5.45 -7.39 19.03
N LEU A 49 -4.98 -7.94 20.17
CA LEU A 49 -5.83 -8.20 21.33
C LEU A 49 -6.18 -6.94 22.17
N ARG A 50 -5.63 -5.77 21.86
CA ARG A 50 -5.71 -4.57 22.71
C ARG A 50 -6.34 -3.35 22.09
N ARG A 51 -6.67 -3.33 20.80
CA ARG A 51 -7.26 -2.17 20.15
C ARG A 51 -8.70 -2.43 19.74
N LEU A 52 -9.57 -1.56 20.19
CA LEU A 52 -10.92 -1.45 19.64
C LEU A 52 -10.83 -0.66 18.32
N PRO A 53 -11.64 -1.02 17.31
CA PRO A 53 -11.77 -0.22 16.11
C PRO A 53 -12.11 1.23 16.44
N THR A 54 -11.45 2.18 15.77
CA THR A 54 -11.67 3.62 15.93
C THR A 54 -12.32 4.24 14.71
N SER A 55 -12.57 3.42 13.70
CA SER A 55 -13.39 3.74 12.53
C SER A 55 -14.28 2.54 12.18
N ASN A 56 -15.22 2.75 11.27
CA ASN A 56 -16.08 1.73 10.70
C ASN A 56 -15.91 1.76 9.18
N ILE A 57 -15.61 0.62 8.57
CA ILE A 57 -15.48 0.48 7.11
C ILE A 57 -16.53 -0.52 6.62
N GLU A 58 -17.47 -0.05 5.83
CA GLU A 58 -18.56 -0.85 5.28
C GLU A 58 -18.23 -1.26 3.84
N VAL A 59 -18.23 -2.57 3.56
CA VAL A 59 -17.88 -3.09 2.24
C VAL A 59 -19.07 -3.73 1.54
N SER A 60 -19.35 -3.29 0.32
CA SER A 60 -20.30 -3.94 -0.58
C SER A 60 -19.55 -4.76 -1.62
N TYR A 61 -19.87 -6.05 -1.69
CA TYR A 61 -19.16 -7.02 -2.53
C TYR A 61 -19.95 -7.37 -3.79
N THR A 62 -19.27 -7.33 -4.96
CA THR A 62 -19.83 -7.81 -6.24
C THR A 62 -18.97 -8.96 -6.75
N ASN A 63 -19.56 -10.13 -6.99
CA ASN A 63 -18.93 -11.35 -7.53
C ASN A 63 -17.79 -11.96 -6.69
N PHE A 64 -17.61 -11.56 -5.45
CA PHE A 64 -16.54 -12.08 -4.59
C PHE A 64 -16.80 -13.51 -4.13
N PRO A 65 -15.83 -14.42 -4.22
CA PRO A 65 -15.87 -15.69 -3.51
C PRO A 65 -15.74 -15.47 -1.99
N ASP A 66 -16.38 -16.32 -1.20
CA ASP A 66 -16.44 -16.11 0.26
C ASP A 66 -15.06 -16.11 0.93
N VAL A 67 -14.13 -16.92 0.44
CA VAL A 67 -12.74 -16.93 0.95
C VAL A 67 -12.00 -15.61 0.69
N ALA A 68 -12.31 -14.93 -0.42
CA ALA A 68 -11.73 -13.62 -0.73
C ALA A 68 -12.34 -12.53 0.15
N LYS A 69 -13.65 -12.62 0.49
CA LYS A 69 -14.27 -11.69 1.44
C LYS A 69 -13.60 -11.76 2.81
N ILE A 70 -13.32 -12.98 3.32
CA ILE A 70 -12.65 -13.15 4.61
C ILE A 70 -11.28 -12.47 4.62
N ALA A 71 -10.50 -12.62 3.55
CA ALA A 71 -9.19 -11.95 3.44
C ALA A 71 -9.33 -10.43 3.28
N PHE A 72 -10.34 -9.96 2.54
CA PHE A 72 -10.62 -8.52 2.40
C PHE A 72 -10.99 -7.89 3.75
N GLU A 73 -11.88 -8.54 4.51
CA GLU A 73 -12.30 -8.06 5.85
C GLU A 73 -11.13 -8.03 6.84
N GLN A 74 -10.14 -8.91 6.69
CA GLN A 74 -8.91 -8.84 7.49
C GLN A 74 -8.12 -7.56 7.19
N ALA A 75 -8.00 -7.15 5.93
CA ALA A 75 -7.36 -5.88 5.57
C ALA A 75 -8.18 -4.67 6.06
N VAL A 76 -9.50 -4.74 5.96
CA VAL A 76 -10.42 -3.74 6.50
C VAL A 76 -10.18 -3.55 7.99
N SER A 77 -10.15 -4.63 8.77
CA SER A 77 -9.96 -4.55 10.23
C SER A 77 -8.63 -3.88 10.62
N ILE A 78 -7.58 -4.03 9.81
CA ILE A 78 -6.30 -3.36 10.03
C ILE A 78 -6.45 -1.83 9.87
N TRP A 79 -7.15 -1.38 8.84
CA TRP A 79 -7.41 0.05 8.66
C TRP A 79 -8.37 0.63 9.71
N GLU A 80 -9.37 -0.13 10.14
CA GLU A 80 -10.31 0.28 11.21
C GLU A 80 -9.61 0.54 12.54
N GLU A 81 -8.56 -0.21 12.86
CA GLU A 81 -7.73 0.00 14.05
C GLU A 81 -6.83 1.25 13.94
N ILE A 82 -6.51 1.68 12.72
CA ILE A 82 -5.56 2.76 12.43
C ILE A 82 -6.25 4.10 12.28
N LEU A 83 -7.32 4.15 11.49
CA LEU A 83 -8.01 5.39 11.18
C LEU A 83 -8.93 5.82 12.32
N ILE A 84 -9.06 7.13 12.54
CA ILE A 84 -10.00 7.71 13.50
C ILE A 84 -11.03 8.52 12.73
N THR A 85 -12.24 7.99 12.59
CA THR A 85 -13.35 8.73 12.01
C THR A 85 -14.67 8.33 12.66
N LYS A 86 -15.61 9.26 12.72
CA LYS A 86 -16.97 9.02 13.23
C LYS A 86 -17.93 8.58 12.15
N LEU A 87 -17.62 8.89 10.90
CA LEU A 87 -18.42 8.49 9.75
C LEU A 87 -17.89 7.17 9.20
N PRO A 88 -18.78 6.27 8.77
CA PRO A 88 -18.36 5.06 8.10
C PRO A 88 -17.68 5.39 6.76
N ILE A 89 -16.62 4.67 6.43
CA ILE A 89 -16.00 4.69 5.10
C ILE A 89 -16.65 3.56 4.29
N LYS A 90 -17.24 3.87 3.14
CA LYS A 90 -17.96 2.90 2.32
C LYS A 90 -17.18 2.48 1.10
N ILE A 91 -16.93 1.18 0.97
CA ILE A 91 -16.15 0.59 -0.13
C ILE A 91 -17.04 -0.21 -1.05
N ASN A 92 -16.97 0.07 -2.35
CA ASN A 92 -17.53 -0.76 -3.41
C ASN A 92 -16.43 -1.70 -3.93
N ALA A 93 -16.47 -2.96 -3.54
CA ALA A 93 -15.50 -3.97 -3.91
C ALA A 93 -16.02 -4.88 -5.02
N LYS A 94 -15.26 -5.01 -6.12
CA LYS A 94 -15.61 -5.83 -7.29
C LYS A 94 -14.55 -6.88 -7.55
N TRP A 95 -15.00 -8.09 -7.90
CA TRP A 95 -14.18 -9.20 -8.32
C TRP A 95 -14.44 -9.45 -9.79
N GLU A 96 -13.52 -8.98 -10.67
CA GLU A 96 -13.74 -8.96 -12.11
C GLU A 96 -12.55 -9.58 -12.84
N SER A 97 -12.81 -10.12 -14.04
CA SER A 97 -11.75 -10.59 -14.93
C SER A 97 -11.06 -9.39 -15.58
N ILE A 98 -9.76 -9.23 -15.33
CA ILE A 98 -8.90 -8.19 -15.90
C ILE A 98 -7.78 -8.88 -16.67
N ASP A 99 -7.52 -8.42 -17.89
CA ASP A 99 -6.43 -8.96 -18.70
C ASP A 99 -5.05 -8.51 -18.21
N GLY A 100 -4.03 -9.33 -18.49
CA GLY A 100 -2.64 -9.02 -18.21
C GLY A 100 -2.22 -9.25 -16.77
N THR A 101 -1.25 -8.46 -16.29
CA THR A 101 -0.61 -8.60 -14.98
C THR A 101 -1.12 -7.62 -13.93
N THR A 102 -2.22 -6.93 -14.19
CA THR A 102 -2.86 -6.06 -13.21
C THR A 102 -3.45 -6.89 -12.08
N LEU A 103 -3.03 -6.63 -10.84
CA LEU A 103 -3.59 -7.27 -9.65
C LEU A 103 -4.94 -6.64 -9.30
N ALA A 104 -4.96 -5.32 -9.28
CA ALA A 104 -6.12 -4.55 -8.88
C ALA A 104 -6.01 -3.11 -9.41
N PHE A 105 -7.09 -2.38 -9.27
CA PHE A 105 -7.08 -0.92 -9.33
C PHE A 105 -8.09 -0.34 -8.36
N SER A 106 -7.76 0.82 -7.81
CA SER A 106 -8.60 1.49 -6.83
C SER A 106 -8.46 3.00 -6.88
N GLY A 107 -9.33 3.65 -6.14
CA GLY A 107 -9.32 5.09 -5.95
C GLY A 107 -10.56 5.58 -5.25
N ALA A 108 -10.58 6.86 -4.93
CA ALA A 108 -11.77 7.49 -4.42
C ALA A 108 -12.91 7.45 -5.47
N SER A 109 -14.14 7.24 -5.03
CA SER A 109 -15.29 7.31 -5.91
C SER A 109 -15.54 8.74 -6.38
N ARG A 110 -15.26 9.70 -5.51
CA ARG A 110 -15.39 11.15 -5.72
C ARG A 110 -14.31 11.91 -5.00
N ILE A 111 -14.02 13.11 -5.50
CA ILE A 111 -13.18 14.10 -4.84
C ILE A 111 -13.98 15.37 -4.61
N TYR A 112 -13.68 16.08 -3.53
CA TYR A 112 -14.34 17.29 -3.11
C TYR A 112 -13.34 18.41 -2.87
N ARG A 113 -13.71 19.64 -3.18
CA ARG A 113 -12.95 20.83 -2.81
C ARG A 113 -13.87 21.95 -2.32
N ASN A 114 -13.31 22.87 -1.57
CA ASN A 114 -14.03 24.05 -1.05
C ASN A 114 -15.28 23.67 -0.25
N THR A 115 -15.19 22.55 0.50
CA THR A 115 -16.19 22.20 1.52
C THR A 115 -15.78 22.82 2.85
N ASP A 116 -16.74 22.94 3.77
CA ASP A 116 -16.47 23.50 5.10
C ASP A 116 -15.42 22.65 5.83
N ASN A 117 -14.56 23.32 6.59
CA ASN A 117 -13.52 22.74 7.45
C ASN A 117 -12.32 22.10 6.72
N LEU A 118 -12.25 22.08 5.41
CA LEU A 118 -11.04 21.63 4.73
C LEU A 118 -9.89 22.63 4.93
N PRO A 119 -8.67 22.17 5.27
CA PRO A 119 -7.53 23.05 5.57
C PRO A 119 -7.08 23.93 4.40
N TYR A 120 -7.20 23.43 3.16
CA TYR A 120 -6.77 24.16 1.97
C TYR A 120 -7.94 24.40 1.02
N ASN A 121 -8.10 25.65 0.58
CA ASN A 121 -9.00 26.01 -0.51
C ASN A 121 -8.36 25.63 -1.86
N ASP A 122 -9.23 25.37 -2.84
CA ASP A 122 -8.82 25.04 -4.20
C ASP A 122 -7.88 23.79 -4.31
N VAL A 123 -8.06 22.87 -3.38
CA VAL A 123 -7.38 21.57 -3.34
C VAL A 123 -8.43 20.46 -3.27
N TRP A 124 -8.25 19.43 -4.08
CA TRP A 124 -9.11 18.26 -4.08
C TRP A 124 -8.75 17.29 -2.96
N TYR A 125 -9.75 16.87 -2.21
CA TYR A 125 -9.69 15.82 -1.19
C TYR A 125 -10.54 14.64 -1.62
N VAL A 126 -10.07 13.44 -1.40
CA VAL A 126 -10.87 12.22 -1.60
C VAL A 126 -12.09 12.22 -0.67
N ALA A 127 -13.20 11.60 -1.11
CA ALA A 127 -14.48 11.61 -0.38
C ALA A 127 -14.30 11.23 1.09
N SER A 128 -13.71 10.07 1.36
CA SER A 128 -13.47 9.56 2.70
C SER A 128 -12.73 10.52 3.62
N LEU A 129 -11.69 11.23 3.10
CA LEU A 129 -10.91 12.20 3.86
C LEU A 129 -11.68 13.50 4.08
N ALA A 130 -12.35 14.02 3.03
CA ALA A 130 -13.15 15.22 3.13
C ALA A 130 -14.28 15.08 4.16
N GLU A 131 -14.90 13.92 4.21
CA GLU A 131 -15.95 13.58 5.17
C GLU A 131 -15.40 13.38 6.59
N ALA A 132 -14.25 12.73 6.74
CA ALA A 132 -13.60 12.57 8.04
C ALA A 132 -13.22 13.92 8.66
N ILE A 133 -12.68 14.87 7.86
CA ILE A 133 -12.34 16.23 8.31
C ILE A 133 -13.60 17.07 8.54
N GLY A 134 -14.54 17.03 7.58
CA GLY A 134 -15.77 17.83 7.61
C GLY A 134 -16.80 17.37 8.65
N GLY A 135 -16.71 16.10 9.08
CA GLY A 135 -17.63 15.49 10.03
C GLY A 135 -19.05 15.32 9.49
N ARG A 136 -19.22 15.29 8.17
CA ARG A 136 -20.51 15.08 7.50
C ARG A 136 -20.34 14.26 6.21
N ASP A 137 -21.33 13.45 5.89
CA ASP A 137 -21.46 12.73 4.64
C ASP A 137 -21.67 13.73 3.48
N LEU A 138 -20.83 13.68 2.46
CA LEU A 138 -20.83 14.58 1.30
C LEU A 138 -21.46 13.94 0.06
N ASN A 139 -21.59 12.61 0.04
CA ASN A 139 -22.03 11.82 -1.10
C ASN A 139 -23.42 11.20 -0.93
N ASN A 140 -24.17 11.59 0.11
CA ASN A 140 -25.52 11.07 0.45
C ASN A 140 -25.56 9.56 0.69
N GLY A 141 -24.50 9.01 1.26
CA GLY A 141 -24.40 7.60 1.59
C GLY A 141 -23.95 6.70 0.44
N ASP A 142 -23.52 7.26 -0.70
CA ASP A 142 -22.82 6.54 -1.77
C ASP A 142 -21.45 6.03 -1.28
N PHE A 143 -20.76 5.26 -2.13
CA PHE A 143 -19.43 4.76 -1.83
C PHE A 143 -18.37 5.86 -1.85
N ASP A 144 -17.37 5.74 -0.97
CA ASP A 144 -16.21 6.64 -0.89
C ASP A 144 -15.05 6.10 -1.71
N ILE A 145 -14.89 4.79 -1.75
CA ILE A 145 -13.78 4.09 -2.38
C ILE A 145 -14.32 3.02 -3.33
N ASN A 146 -13.72 2.92 -4.50
CA ASN A 146 -13.90 1.80 -5.41
C ASN A 146 -12.64 0.95 -5.42
N VAL A 147 -12.79 -0.37 -5.29
CA VAL A 147 -11.71 -1.36 -5.39
C VAL A 147 -12.14 -2.44 -6.37
N THR A 148 -11.33 -2.71 -7.39
CA THR A 148 -11.58 -3.84 -8.31
C THR A 148 -10.38 -4.78 -8.28
N LEU A 149 -10.62 -6.04 -7.92
CA LEU A 149 -9.61 -7.09 -7.86
C LEU A 149 -9.72 -8.03 -9.06
N ASN A 150 -8.58 -8.41 -9.62
CA ASN A 150 -8.52 -9.27 -10.80
C ASN A 150 -8.78 -10.73 -10.43
N SER A 151 -9.89 -11.29 -10.90
CA SER A 151 -10.27 -12.70 -10.66
C SER A 151 -9.35 -13.73 -11.33
N ASN A 152 -8.50 -13.31 -12.29
CA ASN A 152 -7.60 -14.20 -13.03
C ASN A 152 -6.25 -14.43 -12.32
N ILE A 153 -6.01 -13.76 -11.21
CA ILE A 153 -4.76 -13.86 -10.45
C ILE A 153 -4.76 -15.11 -9.55
N ASN A 154 -3.59 -15.70 -9.40
CA ASN A 154 -3.38 -16.81 -8.46
C ASN A 154 -3.24 -16.25 -7.03
N TRP A 155 -4.36 -16.06 -6.35
CA TRP A 155 -4.41 -15.46 -5.03
C TRP A 155 -4.05 -16.43 -3.90
N SER A 156 -3.42 -15.91 -2.85
CA SER A 156 -3.41 -16.46 -1.51
C SER A 156 -4.46 -15.73 -0.66
N PHE A 157 -5.32 -16.48 0.00
CA PHE A 157 -6.35 -15.97 0.92
C PHE A 157 -5.98 -16.23 2.38
N SER A 158 -4.69 -16.43 2.66
CA SER A 158 -4.22 -16.82 3.99
C SER A 158 -4.32 -15.64 4.97
N THR A 159 -5.12 -15.79 6.01
CA THR A 159 -5.19 -14.83 7.11
C THR A 159 -4.08 -15.00 8.14
N SER A 160 -3.30 -16.07 8.06
CA SER A 160 -2.14 -16.32 8.93
C SER A 160 -0.86 -15.61 8.45
N GLY A 161 -0.91 -14.94 7.30
CA GLY A 161 0.25 -14.31 6.69
C GLY A 161 1.26 -15.28 6.08
N ALA A 162 0.85 -16.51 5.75
CA ALA A 162 1.73 -17.46 5.11
C ALA A 162 2.01 -17.06 3.65
N ALA A 163 3.30 -16.94 3.29
CA ALA A 163 3.74 -16.67 1.93
C ALA A 163 3.75 -17.97 1.10
N PHE A 164 3.19 -17.92 -0.11
CA PHE A 164 3.10 -19.08 -1.02
C PHE A 164 3.70 -18.71 -2.37
N SER A 165 4.64 -19.57 -2.85
CA SER A 165 5.27 -19.40 -4.16
C SER A 165 4.23 -19.28 -5.28
N GLY A 166 4.44 -18.32 -6.19
CA GLY A 166 3.57 -18.05 -7.32
C GLY A 166 2.17 -17.55 -6.97
N ARG A 167 1.91 -17.15 -5.71
CA ARG A 167 0.64 -16.59 -5.26
C ARG A 167 0.81 -15.19 -4.70
N PHE A 168 -0.15 -14.33 -5.01
CA PHE A 168 -0.21 -12.97 -4.47
C PHE A 168 -1.09 -12.94 -3.22
N ASP A 169 -0.60 -12.31 -2.17
CA ASP A 169 -1.34 -12.22 -0.92
C ASP A 169 -2.46 -11.18 -1.03
N LEU A 170 -3.72 -11.64 -0.92
CA LEU A 170 -4.87 -10.75 -1.11
C LEU A 170 -4.94 -9.65 -0.06
N ILE A 171 -4.57 -9.94 1.18
CA ILE A 171 -4.60 -8.95 2.27
C ILE A 171 -3.63 -7.81 1.98
N THR A 172 -2.41 -8.12 1.54
CA THR A 172 -1.41 -7.12 1.14
C THR A 172 -1.94 -6.21 0.04
N VAL A 173 -2.52 -6.81 -1.02
CA VAL A 173 -3.07 -6.04 -2.15
C VAL A 173 -4.24 -5.18 -1.69
N VAL A 174 -5.17 -5.71 -0.89
CA VAL A 174 -6.32 -4.92 -0.40
C VAL A 174 -5.89 -3.78 0.51
N LEU A 175 -4.89 -3.98 1.38
CA LEU A 175 -4.32 -2.90 2.19
C LEU A 175 -3.75 -1.77 1.32
N HIS A 176 -3.03 -2.13 0.25
CA HIS A 176 -2.50 -1.21 -0.74
C HIS A 176 -3.61 -0.43 -1.46
N GLU A 177 -4.62 -1.13 -1.95
CA GLU A 177 -5.73 -0.51 -2.69
C GLU A 177 -6.56 0.43 -1.81
N ILE A 178 -6.83 0.05 -0.56
CA ILE A 178 -7.53 0.94 0.37
C ILE A 178 -6.72 2.22 0.61
N ALA A 179 -5.38 2.15 0.72
CA ALA A 179 -4.55 3.34 0.87
C ALA A 179 -4.71 4.33 -0.30
N HIS A 180 -4.82 3.85 -1.54
CA HIS A 180 -5.14 4.71 -2.69
C HIS A 180 -6.50 5.38 -2.53
N GLY A 181 -7.51 4.64 -2.10
CA GLY A 181 -8.85 5.18 -1.80
C GLY A 181 -8.86 6.20 -0.66
N LEU A 182 -7.93 6.09 0.29
CA LEU A 182 -7.73 7.04 1.38
C LEU A 182 -6.96 8.30 0.95
N GLY A 183 -6.54 8.40 -0.31
CA GLY A 183 -5.89 9.59 -0.88
C GLY A 183 -4.40 9.44 -1.14
N PHE A 184 -3.81 8.25 -1.00
CA PHE A 184 -2.43 8.01 -1.45
C PHE A 184 -2.41 7.92 -2.98
N SER A 185 -2.68 9.04 -3.65
CA SER A 185 -2.80 9.13 -5.11
C SER A 185 -2.51 10.53 -5.59
N SER A 186 -1.83 10.64 -6.73
CA SER A 186 -1.45 11.90 -7.35
C SER A 186 -2.34 12.22 -8.57
N SER A 187 -2.57 13.50 -8.82
CA SER A 187 -3.19 13.98 -10.06
C SER A 187 -2.19 14.24 -11.18
N MET A 188 -0.91 14.00 -10.95
CA MET A 188 0.16 14.32 -11.90
C MET A 188 0.22 13.35 -13.05
N LYS A 189 0.45 13.85 -14.25
CA LYS A 189 0.47 13.09 -15.50
C LYS A 189 1.33 13.76 -16.55
N LEU A 190 1.72 13.00 -17.57
CA LEU A 190 2.27 13.55 -18.80
C LEU A 190 1.15 13.82 -19.80
N ILE A 191 1.29 14.85 -20.60
CA ILE A 191 0.38 15.30 -21.65
C ILE A 191 1.16 15.66 -22.92
N ASN A 192 0.46 15.95 -24.01
CA ASN A 192 1.03 16.39 -25.28
C ASN A 192 2.14 15.45 -25.78
N ASP A 193 1.80 14.15 -25.93
CA ASP A 193 2.75 13.09 -26.33
C ASP A 193 4.00 13.05 -25.41
N ASP A 194 3.76 13.13 -24.10
CA ASP A 194 4.77 13.09 -23.06
C ASP A 194 5.82 14.23 -23.09
N THR A 195 5.51 15.34 -23.73
CA THR A 195 6.41 16.51 -23.80
C THR A 195 6.24 17.49 -22.65
N GLU A 196 5.08 17.47 -21.98
CA GLU A 196 4.76 18.33 -20.84
C GLU A 196 4.22 17.50 -19.66
N GLY A 197 4.53 17.95 -18.46
CA GLY A 197 3.92 17.48 -17.22
C GLY A 197 2.82 18.41 -16.77
N GLN A 198 1.79 17.84 -16.18
CA GLN A 198 0.64 18.55 -15.63
C GLN A 198 0.25 17.96 -14.27
N TRP A 199 -0.12 18.83 -13.34
CA TRP A 199 -0.84 18.44 -12.13
C TRP A 199 -2.28 18.96 -12.17
N GLY A 200 -3.12 18.28 -11.40
CA GLY A 200 -4.46 18.73 -11.08
C GLY A 200 -5.56 18.15 -11.96
N GLN A 201 -6.72 18.08 -11.34
CA GLN A 201 -7.99 17.81 -12.01
C GLN A 201 -8.78 19.13 -12.07
N SER A 202 -9.24 19.48 -13.27
CA SER A 202 -9.89 20.77 -13.50
C SER A 202 -9.08 21.98 -13.04
N GLY A 203 -7.74 21.91 -13.13
CA GLY A 203 -6.81 22.98 -12.76
C GLY A 203 -6.50 23.09 -11.26
N PHE A 204 -6.88 22.12 -10.44
CA PHE A 204 -6.64 22.11 -8.99
C PHE A 204 -5.95 20.81 -8.55
N PRO A 205 -4.91 20.89 -7.67
CA PRO A 205 -4.15 19.72 -7.24
C PRO A 205 -4.95 18.83 -6.29
N PHE A 206 -4.55 17.58 -6.14
CA PHE A 206 -4.97 16.75 -5.02
C PHE A 206 -4.20 17.12 -3.77
N ILE A 207 -4.77 16.83 -2.59
CA ILE A 207 -4.10 17.10 -1.31
C ILE A 207 -2.74 16.40 -1.23
N TYR A 208 -2.59 15.22 -1.82
CA TYR A 208 -1.33 14.51 -1.93
C TYR A 208 -0.27 15.34 -2.69
N ASP A 209 -0.65 15.96 -3.80
CA ASP A 209 0.26 16.73 -4.67
C ASP A 209 0.83 17.98 -3.98
N VAL A 210 0.05 18.55 -3.04
CA VAL A 210 0.47 19.76 -2.29
C VAL A 210 1.74 19.52 -1.48
N PHE A 211 2.01 18.29 -1.10
CA PHE A 211 3.17 17.91 -0.28
C PHE A 211 4.34 17.38 -1.10
N LEU A 212 4.28 17.39 -2.43
CA LEU A 212 5.37 16.93 -3.29
C LEU A 212 6.41 18.03 -3.52
N LEU A 213 7.66 17.69 -3.25
CA LEU A 213 8.83 18.54 -3.47
C LEU A 213 9.83 17.84 -4.39
N ASN A 214 10.58 18.64 -5.14
CA ASN A 214 11.78 18.14 -5.83
C ASN A 214 13.02 18.19 -4.90
N ASN A 215 14.17 17.79 -5.42
CA ASN A 215 15.44 17.78 -4.67
C ASN A 215 15.92 19.20 -4.24
N ASP A 216 15.42 20.24 -4.86
CA ASP A 216 15.70 21.65 -4.50
C ASP A 216 14.68 22.21 -3.49
N GLU A 217 13.89 21.36 -2.88
CA GLU A 217 12.80 21.71 -1.95
C GLU A 217 11.69 22.60 -2.56
N LYS A 218 11.55 22.59 -3.89
CA LYS A 218 10.51 23.34 -4.60
C LYS A 218 9.24 22.51 -4.69
N GLY A 219 8.11 23.12 -4.30
CA GLY A 219 6.79 22.48 -4.37
C GLY A 219 6.30 22.36 -5.81
N LEU A 220 5.94 21.14 -6.24
CA LEU A 220 5.51 20.91 -7.63
C LEU A 220 4.22 21.64 -7.99
N THR A 221 3.38 21.93 -7.01
CA THR A 221 2.13 22.71 -7.21
C THR A 221 2.29 24.20 -6.98
N SER A 222 3.50 24.66 -6.65
CA SER A 222 3.81 26.08 -6.43
C SER A 222 3.89 26.83 -7.75
N SER A 223 2.99 27.79 -7.97
CA SER A 223 3.00 28.66 -9.16
C SER A 223 4.18 29.65 -9.18
N LEU A 224 4.91 29.76 -8.08
CA LEU A 224 6.14 30.57 -8.02
C LEU A 224 7.34 29.80 -8.59
N ASP A 225 7.30 28.47 -8.55
CA ASP A 225 8.39 27.58 -8.95
C ASP A 225 8.15 26.97 -10.34
N PHE A 226 6.90 26.61 -10.65
CA PHE A 226 6.56 25.89 -11.87
C PHE A 226 5.33 26.47 -12.56
N VAL A 227 5.39 26.56 -13.89
CA VAL A 227 4.21 26.81 -14.73
C VAL A 227 3.51 25.46 -14.98
N ASN A 228 2.18 25.43 -14.85
CA ASN A 228 1.38 24.22 -15.06
C ASN A 228 0.40 24.42 -16.24
N PRO A 229 0.46 23.59 -17.33
CA PRO A 229 1.46 22.55 -17.57
C PRO A 229 2.78 23.10 -18.08
N SER A 230 3.87 22.30 -18.01
CA SER A 230 5.18 22.68 -18.55
C SER A 230 6.12 21.48 -18.78
N THR A 231 7.18 21.74 -19.57
CA THR A 231 8.30 20.81 -19.73
C THR A 231 9.09 20.66 -18.43
N GLU A 232 9.17 21.70 -17.61
CA GLU A 232 9.84 21.67 -16.31
C GLU A 232 9.15 20.68 -15.38
N ILE A 233 7.82 20.73 -15.23
CA ILE A 233 7.07 19.72 -14.47
C ILE A 233 7.32 18.31 -15.04
N ARG A 234 7.25 18.14 -16.36
CA ARG A 234 7.54 16.84 -16.97
C ARG A 234 8.92 16.31 -16.56
N ASN A 235 9.94 17.15 -16.56
CA ASN A 235 11.29 16.74 -16.17
C ASN A 235 11.35 16.30 -14.71
N GLU A 236 10.64 16.97 -13.82
CA GLU A 236 10.53 16.54 -12.42
C GLU A 236 9.80 15.19 -12.29
N LEU A 237 8.73 14.96 -13.04
CA LEU A 237 7.94 13.72 -12.98
C LEU A 237 8.71 12.46 -13.45
N ILE A 238 9.87 12.62 -14.09
CA ILE A 238 10.74 11.52 -14.55
C ILE A 238 12.17 11.65 -14.02
N SER A 239 12.37 12.42 -12.95
CA SER A 239 13.70 12.77 -12.44
C SER A 239 14.33 11.73 -11.51
N ASP A 240 13.51 10.81 -10.98
CA ASP A 240 13.86 9.94 -9.84
C ASP A 240 14.23 10.71 -8.55
N ASN A 241 13.79 11.97 -8.44
CA ASN A 241 14.14 12.90 -7.35
C ASN A 241 12.94 13.67 -6.80
N LEU A 242 11.82 12.98 -6.57
CA LEU A 242 10.66 13.53 -5.91
C LEU A 242 10.49 12.97 -4.50
N PHE A 243 10.03 13.83 -3.61
CA PHE A 243 9.86 13.54 -2.20
C PHE A 243 8.52 14.05 -1.70
N PHE A 244 7.99 13.40 -0.66
CA PHE A 244 6.78 13.86 0.03
C PHE A 244 7.15 14.49 1.36
N THR A 245 6.65 15.70 1.64
CA THR A 245 6.93 16.40 2.90
C THR A 245 6.05 15.86 4.01
N VAL A 246 6.65 15.47 5.14
CA VAL A 246 5.96 15.16 6.39
C VAL A 246 6.53 15.97 7.53
N SER A 247 5.67 16.57 8.35
CA SER A 247 6.09 17.50 9.41
C SER A 247 6.74 16.81 10.61
N ASN A 248 6.53 15.51 10.78
CA ASN A 248 6.99 14.73 11.92
C ASN A 248 7.68 13.44 11.44
N ILE A 249 8.85 13.58 10.81
CA ILE A 249 9.66 12.41 10.44
C ILE A 249 10.43 11.96 11.68
N LYS A 250 10.02 10.85 12.30
CA LYS A 250 10.80 10.17 13.35
C LYS A 250 11.68 9.03 12.80
N PHE A 251 11.54 8.67 11.51
CA PHE A 251 11.97 7.37 10.98
C PHE A 251 13.03 7.42 9.89
N SER A 252 13.33 8.59 9.32
CA SER A 252 14.48 8.77 8.44
C SER A 252 14.95 10.23 8.49
N ASP A 253 16.24 10.45 8.28
CA ASP A 253 16.81 11.78 8.15
C ASP A 253 16.40 12.44 6.80
N SER A 254 15.61 11.75 5.98
CA SER A 254 15.20 12.18 4.64
C SER A 254 13.69 12.03 4.44
N PRO A 255 13.04 12.95 3.71
CA PRO A 255 11.62 12.85 3.38
C PRO A 255 11.32 11.61 2.52
N PRO A 256 10.08 11.06 2.58
CA PRO A 256 9.66 9.91 1.78
C PRO A 256 9.93 10.11 0.29
N LYS A 257 10.72 9.23 -0.31
CA LYS A 257 11.02 9.27 -1.75
C LYS A 257 9.87 8.66 -2.55
N ILE A 258 9.47 9.33 -3.63
CA ILE A 258 8.34 8.98 -4.48
C ILE A 258 8.83 8.33 -5.78
N PHE A 259 8.08 7.35 -6.24
CA PHE A 259 8.35 6.64 -7.50
C PHE A 259 8.09 7.54 -8.70
N CYS A 260 9.15 8.05 -9.31
CA CYS A 260 9.09 8.92 -10.49
C CYS A 260 10.11 8.49 -11.56
N PRO A 261 9.93 7.29 -12.15
CA PRO A 261 10.89 6.67 -13.05
C PRO A 261 10.90 7.31 -14.43
N ASN A 262 12.00 7.08 -15.14
CA ASN A 262 12.09 7.36 -16.58
C ASN A 262 12.20 6.04 -17.35
N PRO A 263 11.23 5.67 -18.21
CA PRO A 263 10.03 6.45 -18.59
C PRO A 263 8.95 6.53 -17.50
N PHE A 264 8.10 7.55 -17.60
CA PHE A 264 6.91 7.69 -16.77
C PHE A 264 5.97 6.49 -16.96
N LYS A 265 5.46 5.93 -15.87
CA LYS A 265 4.51 4.81 -15.87
C LYS A 265 3.12 5.32 -15.49
N SER A 266 2.27 5.50 -16.50
CA SER A 266 0.89 5.95 -16.25
C SER A 266 0.15 4.99 -15.33
N GLY A 267 -0.58 5.54 -14.35
CA GLY A 267 -1.30 4.77 -13.33
C GLY A 267 -0.45 4.30 -12.15
N ALA A 268 0.90 4.42 -12.22
CA ALA A 268 1.79 4.03 -11.13
C ALA A 268 2.72 5.17 -10.67
N SER A 269 3.34 5.91 -11.58
CA SER A 269 4.24 7.02 -11.23
C SER A 269 3.55 8.04 -10.35
N ILE A 270 4.29 8.57 -9.40
CA ILE A 270 3.94 9.60 -8.42
C ILE A 270 2.95 9.11 -7.34
N SER A 271 2.14 8.12 -7.61
CA SER A 271 1.18 7.55 -6.65
C SER A 271 1.74 6.39 -5.82
N HIS A 272 3.05 6.17 -5.84
CA HIS A 272 3.72 5.11 -5.09
C HIS A 272 5.03 5.59 -4.48
N LEU A 273 5.54 4.85 -3.50
CA LEU A 273 6.87 5.01 -2.92
C LEU A 273 7.93 4.43 -3.85
N ASP A 274 9.15 4.98 -3.80
CA ASP A 274 10.27 4.51 -4.59
C ASP A 274 10.72 3.11 -4.16
N GLU A 275 10.56 2.10 -5.02
CA GLU A 275 10.86 0.70 -4.73
C GLU A 275 12.37 0.46 -4.49
N SER A 276 13.25 1.28 -5.06
CA SER A 276 14.69 1.17 -4.82
C SER A 276 15.08 1.62 -3.40
N THR A 277 14.36 2.59 -2.86
CA THR A 277 14.55 3.11 -1.49
C THR A 277 13.81 2.25 -0.47
N TYR A 278 12.62 1.75 -0.83
CA TYR A 278 11.76 0.92 0.03
C TYR A 278 11.51 -0.43 -0.63
N PRO A 279 12.53 -1.30 -0.70
CA PRO A 279 12.41 -2.56 -1.41
C PRO A 279 11.39 -3.50 -0.77
N ASN A 280 10.86 -4.39 -1.58
CA ASN A 280 9.91 -5.40 -1.18
C ASN A 280 10.42 -6.17 0.04
N GLY A 281 9.53 -6.44 0.99
CA GLY A 281 9.86 -7.11 2.24
C GLY A 281 10.38 -6.19 3.33
N THR A 282 10.39 -4.88 3.13
CA THR A 282 10.57 -3.90 4.20
C THR A 282 9.22 -3.43 4.72
N ILE A 283 9.19 -2.90 5.94
CA ILE A 283 7.97 -2.36 6.55
C ILE A 283 7.34 -1.21 5.74
N HIS A 284 8.13 -0.55 4.91
CA HIS A 284 7.69 0.59 4.11
C HIS A 284 7.30 0.20 2.67
N SER A 285 7.35 -1.11 2.31
CA SER A 285 7.10 -1.56 0.94
C SER A 285 5.63 -1.65 0.55
N LEU A 286 4.67 -1.45 1.46
CA LEU A 286 3.26 -1.65 1.13
C LEU A 286 2.81 -0.81 -0.08
N MET A 287 3.28 0.43 -0.22
CA MET A 287 2.94 1.31 -1.33
C MET A 287 4.00 1.33 -2.43
N SER A 288 4.67 0.20 -2.69
CA SER A 288 5.53 0.00 -3.86
C SER A 288 4.68 -0.05 -5.15
N PRO A 289 5.24 0.33 -6.32
CA PRO A 289 4.50 0.36 -7.59
C PRO A 289 4.15 -1.03 -8.12
N SER A 290 4.72 -2.08 -7.56
CA SER A 290 4.44 -3.49 -7.89
C SER A 290 4.49 -4.36 -6.64
N ILE A 291 3.67 -5.42 -6.63
CA ILE A 291 3.65 -6.42 -5.57
C ILE A 291 4.12 -7.74 -6.16
N ARG A 292 5.02 -8.45 -5.45
CA ARG A 292 5.56 -9.74 -5.89
C ARG A 292 4.74 -10.93 -5.40
N ALA A 293 4.85 -12.03 -6.10
CA ALA A 293 4.34 -13.28 -5.57
C ALA A 293 5.07 -13.65 -4.27
N ALA A 294 4.37 -14.31 -3.35
CA ALA A 294 4.86 -14.65 -2.02
C ALA A 294 5.32 -13.44 -1.16
N GLU A 295 4.96 -12.24 -1.54
CA GLU A 295 5.10 -11.04 -0.71
C GLU A 295 3.89 -10.92 0.21
N VAL A 296 4.15 -10.83 1.52
CA VAL A 296 3.14 -10.64 2.55
C VAL A 296 3.53 -9.42 3.39
N ASN A 297 2.72 -8.38 3.33
CA ASN A 297 2.86 -7.18 4.16
C ASN A 297 1.50 -6.75 4.71
N HIS A 298 1.21 -7.12 5.95
CA HIS A 298 -0.03 -6.79 6.65
C HIS A 298 0.12 -5.57 7.55
N VAL A 299 1.09 -4.69 7.26
CA VAL A 299 1.36 -3.51 8.07
C VAL A 299 1.55 -2.29 7.17
N PRO A 300 0.69 -1.28 7.26
CA PRO A 300 0.88 -0.05 6.48
C PRO A 300 2.21 0.66 6.74
N GLY A 301 2.76 0.51 7.96
CA GLY A 301 4.02 1.14 8.33
C GLY A 301 3.89 2.63 8.68
N GLU A 302 4.81 3.09 9.49
CA GLU A 302 4.76 4.47 10.03
C GLU A 302 4.95 5.55 8.96
N LEU A 303 5.70 5.24 7.90
CA LEU A 303 5.94 6.15 6.80
C LEU A 303 4.62 6.51 6.09
N ILE A 304 3.84 5.49 5.70
CA ILE A 304 2.55 5.66 5.04
C ILE A 304 1.56 6.38 5.98
N LEU A 305 1.54 6.00 7.26
CA LEU A 305 0.68 6.63 8.25
C LEU A 305 1.05 8.10 8.47
N SER A 306 2.34 8.45 8.43
CA SER A 306 2.81 9.84 8.51
C SER A 306 2.37 10.66 7.30
N MET A 307 2.41 10.07 6.09
CA MET A 307 1.92 10.72 4.87
C MET A 307 0.40 10.92 4.90
N LEU A 308 -0.38 9.92 5.33
CA LEU A 308 -1.82 10.06 5.52
C LEU A 308 -2.15 11.13 6.56
N ASN A 309 -1.44 11.15 7.68
CA ASN A 309 -1.61 12.17 8.71
C ASN A 309 -1.28 13.57 8.21
N GLN A 310 -0.22 13.72 7.41
CA GLN A 310 0.14 14.99 6.76
C GLN A 310 -0.97 15.50 5.84
N MET A 311 -1.68 14.62 5.15
CA MET A 311 -2.84 14.98 4.32
C MET A 311 -4.08 15.33 5.12
N GLY A 312 -4.11 15.02 6.42
CA GLY A 312 -5.21 15.36 7.32
C GLY A 312 -5.97 14.18 7.94
N TRP A 313 -5.57 12.94 7.68
CA TRP A 313 -6.16 11.78 8.34
C TRP A 313 -5.81 11.75 9.83
N PRO A 314 -6.80 11.74 10.73
CA PRO A 314 -6.55 11.39 12.11
C PRO A 314 -6.22 9.90 12.19
N VAL A 315 -5.02 9.58 12.67
CA VAL A 315 -4.55 8.20 12.82
C VAL A 315 -4.20 7.89 14.26
N ASN A 316 -4.46 6.66 14.68
CA ASN A 316 -4.09 6.18 16.00
C ASN A 316 -2.56 6.13 16.12
N ASN A 317 -2.08 6.83 17.11
CA ASN A 317 -0.73 6.89 17.66
C ASN A 317 0.38 6.29 16.78
N LEU A 318 1.03 7.14 15.99
CA LEU A 318 2.23 6.78 15.21
C LEU A 318 3.35 6.18 16.11
N GLU A 319 3.42 6.60 17.40
CA GLU A 319 4.39 6.08 18.36
C GLU A 319 4.14 4.61 18.74
N ASN A 320 2.92 4.12 18.60
CA ASN A 320 2.55 2.74 18.85
C ASN A 320 2.45 1.89 17.57
N ALA A 321 2.66 2.49 16.39
CA ALA A 321 2.88 1.77 15.15
C ALA A 321 4.30 1.18 15.08
N GLN A 322 5.04 1.15 16.19
CA GLN A 322 6.23 0.32 16.27
C GLN A 322 5.81 -1.12 15.99
N VAL A 323 5.89 -1.50 14.75
CA VAL A 323 6.20 -2.86 14.39
C VAL A 323 7.40 -3.20 15.23
N LEU A 324 7.34 -4.31 15.93
CA LEU A 324 8.54 -5.02 16.27
C LEU A 324 9.13 -5.55 14.95
N ALA A 325 9.51 -4.67 14.04
CA ALA A 325 10.68 -4.84 13.21
C ALA A 325 11.85 -4.74 14.21
N THR A 326 11.81 -5.63 15.18
CA THR A 326 13.07 -6.03 15.79
C THR A 326 13.85 -6.60 14.63
N ASP A 327 15.12 -6.31 14.52
CA ASP A 327 16.17 -6.97 13.73
C ASP A 327 16.07 -8.51 13.64
N LYS A 328 15.00 -9.08 14.11
CA LYS A 328 14.71 -10.51 14.16
C LYS A 328 13.92 -11.00 12.95
N SER A 329 13.08 -10.18 12.27
CA SER A 329 12.29 -10.66 11.11
C SER A 329 13.12 -10.79 9.84
N GLU A 330 14.18 -10.02 9.67
CA GLU A 330 15.13 -10.17 8.55
C GLU A 330 15.89 -11.51 8.56
N LEU A 331 15.82 -12.26 9.66
CA LEU A 331 16.52 -13.52 9.83
C LEU A 331 15.58 -14.70 10.13
N GLU A 332 14.29 -14.64 9.81
CA GLU A 332 13.38 -15.75 10.11
C GLU A 332 13.28 -16.73 8.94
N VAL A 333 13.62 -18.02 9.21
CA VAL A 333 13.49 -19.11 8.26
C VAL A 333 12.02 -19.51 8.17
N LEU A 334 11.42 -19.43 6.98
CA LEU A 334 10.03 -19.83 6.72
C LEU A 334 9.99 -21.26 6.18
N VAL A 335 8.93 -21.99 6.55
CA VAL A 335 8.76 -23.39 6.13
C VAL A 335 7.32 -23.63 5.66
N TYR A 336 7.14 -24.06 4.42
CA TYR A 336 5.82 -24.30 3.82
C TYR A 336 5.87 -25.38 2.71
N PRO A 337 4.72 -26.01 2.35
CA PRO A 337 3.49 -26.00 3.12
C PRO A 337 3.64 -26.71 4.45
N ASN A 338 2.89 -26.28 5.45
CA ASN A 338 2.83 -26.97 6.74
C ASN A 338 1.38 -26.89 7.27
N PRO A 339 0.60 -27.97 7.25
CA PRO A 339 1.01 -29.37 6.98
C PRO A 339 1.46 -29.69 5.55
N SER A 340 2.22 -30.77 5.38
CA SER A 340 2.76 -31.24 4.10
C SER A 340 2.52 -32.73 3.87
N LEU A 341 2.42 -33.13 2.60
CA LEU A 341 2.30 -34.52 2.18
C LEU A 341 3.66 -35.17 1.82
N SER A 342 4.49 -34.48 1.06
CA SER A 342 5.70 -35.08 0.45
C SER A 342 6.98 -34.25 0.67
N GLN A 343 6.90 -32.94 0.70
CA GLN A 343 8.06 -32.07 0.86
C GLN A 343 7.67 -30.72 1.47
N ILE A 344 8.65 -30.09 2.09
CA ILE A 344 8.55 -28.69 2.55
C ILE A 344 9.58 -27.82 1.84
N ALA A 345 9.21 -26.60 1.53
CA ALA A 345 10.12 -25.54 1.13
C ALA A 345 10.63 -24.84 2.38
N VAL A 346 11.92 -24.57 2.44
CA VAL A 346 12.59 -23.82 3.50
C VAL A 346 13.14 -22.55 2.87
N ALA A 347 12.48 -21.41 3.12
CA ALA A 347 12.92 -20.11 2.63
C ALA A 347 13.89 -19.48 3.63
N VAL A 348 15.08 -19.12 3.14
CA VAL A 348 16.19 -18.63 3.93
C VAL A 348 16.45 -17.16 3.63
N PRO A 349 16.36 -16.27 4.62
CA PRO A 349 16.67 -14.85 4.46
C PRO A 349 18.10 -14.62 3.93
N ILE A 350 18.27 -13.54 3.16
CA ILE A 350 19.55 -13.23 2.51
C ILE A 350 20.72 -13.13 3.50
N GLY A 351 20.49 -12.62 4.71
CA GLY A 351 21.49 -12.50 5.76
C GLY A 351 21.98 -13.82 6.36
N LEU A 352 21.31 -14.96 6.07
CA LEU A 352 21.70 -16.30 6.52
C LEU A 352 22.27 -17.19 5.40
N ARG A 353 22.19 -16.77 4.13
CA ARG A 353 22.55 -17.62 2.99
C ARG A 353 24.03 -17.85 2.82
N SER A 354 24.87 -16.86 3.18
CA SER A 354 26.34 -16.94 3.07
C SER A 354 27.01 -17.60 4.27
N GLN A 355 26.24 -18.26 5.13
CA GLN A 355 26.73 -18.86 6.37
C GLN A 355 26.64 -20.37 6.35
N SER A 356 27.57 -21.04 7.05
CA SER A 356 27.45 -22.45 7.33
C SER A 356 26.17 -22.73 8.11
N THR A 357 25.40 -23.69 7.61
CA THR A 357 24.05 -23.98 8.12
C THR A 357 23.90 -25.46 8.41
N HIS A 358 23.38 -25.78 9.59
CA HIS A 358 23.06 -27.12 10.02
C HIS A 358 21.54 -27.30 10.13
N ILE A 359 20.99 -28.25 9.38
CA ILE A 359 19.56 -28.48 9.25
C ILE A 359 19.24 -29.84 9.81
N LYS A 360 18.40 -29.93 10.84
CA LYS A 360 17.95 -31.17 11.46
C LYS A 360 16.44 -31.27 11.46
N LEU A 361 15.93 -32.47 11.19
CA LEU A 361 14.54 -32.81 11.44
C LEU A 361 14.51 -33.80 12.62
N LEU A 362 13.75 -33.48 13.67
CA LEU A 362 13.61 -34.29 14.87
C LEU A 362 12.18 -34.78 14.99
N SER A 363 12.02 -36.02 15.45
CA SER A 363 10.71 -36.52 15.88
C SER A 363 10.30 -35.85 17.20
N THR A 364 9.04 -36.01 17.60
CA THR A 364 8.52 -35.52 18.90
C THR A 364 9.22 -36.14 20.12
N THR A 365 9.91 -37.26 19.94
CA THR A 365 10.73 -37.90 20.98
C THR A 365 12.18 -37.36 21.04
N GLY A 366 12.51 -36.38 20.18
CA GLY A 366 13.86 -35.81 20.09
C GLY A 366 14.85 -36.63 19.24
N LYS A 367 14.40 -37.72 18.61
CA LYS A 367 15.26 -38.51 17.70
C LYS A 367 15.49 -37.70 16.42
N VAL A 368 16.75 -37.51 16.03
CA VAL A 368 17.12 -36.93 14.73
C VAL A 368 16.79 -37.92 13.62
N VAL A 369 15.94 -37.50 12.69
CA VAL A 369 15.53 -38.32 11.52
C VAL A 369 16.14 -37.80 10.21
N LEU A 370 16.59 -36.54 10.18
CA LEU A 370 17.38 -35.97 9.09
C LEU A 370 18.44 -35.05 9.71
N ASP A 371 19.66 -35.12 9.16
CA ASP A 371 20.79 -34.29 9.56
C ASP A 371 21.59 -33.88 8.34
N GLN A 372 21.64 -32.60 7.99
CA GLN A 372 22.31 -32.07 6.80
C GLN A 372 23.07 -30.80 7.16
N SER A 373 24.29 -30.64 6.63
CA SER A 373 25.06 -29.41 6.69
C SER A 373 25.22 -28.84 5.28
N LYS A 374 25.15 -27.51 5.17
CA LYS A 374 25.42 -26.76 3.96
C LYS A 374 26.40 -25.63 4.30
N ASP A 375 27.50 -25.54 3.57
CA ASP A 375 28.49 -24.47 3.79
C ASP A 375 27.96 -23.10 3.37
N THR A 376 27.14 -23.08 2.32
CA THR A 376 26.38 -21.90 1.86
C THR A 376 25.04 -22.33 1.31
N ILE A 377 24.06 -21.45 1.38
CA ILE A 377 22.75 -21.61 0.76
C ILE A 377 22.63 -20.56 -0.34
N GLU A 378 22.92 -20.94 -1.57
CA GLU A 378 22.89 -20.01 -2.71
C GLU A 378 21.46 -19.59 -3.10
N GLU A 379 20.51 -20.51 -2.95
CA GLU A 379 19.11 -20.30 -3.33
C GLU A 379 18.31 -19.70 -2.17
N ALA A 380 17.34 -18.83 -2.52
CA ALA A 380 16.41 -18.24 -1.55
C ALA A 380 15.55 -19.29 -0.83
N THR A 381 15.33 -20.43 -1.50
CA THR A 381 14.49 -21.51 -1.00
C THR A 381 15.10 -22.85 -1.43
N PHE A 382 15.20 -23.77 -0.50
CA PHE A 382 15.52 -25.16 -0.80
C PHE A 382 14.40 -26.10 -0.32
N TYR A 383 14.34 -27.30 -0.90
CA TYR A 383 13.29 -28.27 -0.60
C TYR A 383 13.84 -29.40 0.26
N LEU A 384 13.09 -29.77 1.31
CA LEU A 384 13.33 -30.96 2.11
C LEU A 384 12.26 -32.00 1.79
N PRO A 385 12.63 -33.16 1.24
CA PRO A 385 11.69 -34.26 1.01
C PRO A 385 11.27 -34.85 2.36
N LEU A 386 9.99 -35.19 2.48
CA LEU A 386 9.41 -35.82 3.65
C LEU A 386 8.86 -37.23 3.34
N ASP A 387 8.98 -37.73 2.09
CA ASP A 387 8.36 -38.98 1.64
C ASP A 387 8.81 -40.19 2.46
N GLU A 388 10.06 -40.20 2.91
CA GLU A 388 10.64 -41.31 3.69
C GLU A 388 10.22 -41.29 5.17
N PHE A 389 9.55 -40.22 5.64
CA PHE A 389 9.17 -40.13 7.05
C PHE A 389 7.69 -40.49 7.24
N PRO A 390 7.34 -41.23 8.30
CA PRO A 390 5.94 -41.51 8.63
C PRO A 390 5.11 -40.23 8.84
N ALA A 391 3.79 -40.33 8.66
CA ALA A 391 2.87 -39.26 9.05
C ALA A 391 3.04 -38.93 10.56
N GLY A 392 3.09 -37.67 10.90
CA GLY A 392 3.35 -37.25 12.26
C GLY A 392 3.81 -35.80 12.41
N VAL A 393 4.19 -35.46 13.63
CA VAL A 393 4.72 -34.13 13.97
C VAL A 393 6.25 -34.23 14.13
N TYR A 394 6.93 -33.27 13.51
CA TYR A 394 8.38 -33.15 13.53
C TYR A 394 8.77 -31.73 13.98
N ILE A 395 10.01 -31.56 14.38
CA ILE A 395 10.62 -30.26 14.67
C ILE A 395 11.79 -30.09 13.70
N LEU A 396 11.67 -29.12 12.81
CA LEU A 396 12.78 -28.65 11.98
C LEU A 396 13.64 -27.71 12.83
N SER A 397 14.93 -28.01 12.95
CA SER A 397 15.94 -27.13 13.53
C SER A 397 16.86 -26.65 12.41
N PHE A 398 16.94 -25.35 12.23
CA PHE A 398 17.84 -24.68 11.31
C PHE A 398 18.82 -23.84 12.15
N GLN A 399 20.08 -24.19 12.12
CA GLN A 399 21.13 -23.54 12.88
C GLN A 399 22.15 -22.91 11.95
N SER A 400 22.39 -21.62 12.10
CA SER A 400 23.48 -20.87 11.46
C SER A 400 24.47 -20.37 12.52
N ASP A 401 25.59 -19.80 12.07
CA ASP A 401 26.56 -19.19 12.97
C ASP A 401 25.97 -18.02 13.78
N LEU A 402 24.91 -17.38 13.29
CA LEU A 402 24.27 -16.24 13.95
C LEU A 402 23.11 -16.66 14.86
N LYS A 403 22.34 -17.70 14.49
CA LYS A 403 21.09 -18.01 15.19
C LYS A 403 20.58 -19.43 14.90
N THR A 404 19.82 -19.96 15.85
CA THR A 404 19.08 -21.21 15.70
C THR A 404 17.57 -20.92 15.59
N PHE A 405 16.92 -21.51 14.60
CA PHE A 405 15.48 -21.49 14.40
C PHE A 405 14.88 -22.86 14.55
N THR A 406 13.70 -22.94 15.12
CA THR A 406 12.93 -24.18 15.21
C THR A 406 11.54 -23.95 14.67
N ARG A 407 11.03 -24.93 13.91
CA ARG A 407 9.67 -24.93 13.37
C ARG A 407 9.03 -26.30 13.56
N ARG A 408 7.78 -26.29 13.97
CA ARG A 408 6.96 -27.48 14.02
C ARG A 408 6.49 -27.81 12.60
N ILE A 409 6.71 -29.06 12.15
CA ILE A 409 6.28 -29.59 10.86
C ILE A 409 5.23 -30.66 11.11
N VAL A 410 4.13 -30.60 10.37
CA VAL A 410 3.08 -31.61 10.38
C VAL A 410 3.10 -32.32 9.03
N LYS A 411 3.35 -33.64 9.03
CA LYS A 411 3.26 -34.49 7.86
C LYS A 411 2.00 -35.35 7.92
N TYR A 412 1.25 -35.37 6.81
CA TYR A 412 0.12 -36.27 6.58
C TYR A 412 0.56 -37.56 5.92
#